data_25ba8b6053095cf1e2090186e9372af3
#
_entry.id   25ba8b6053095cf1e2090186e9372af3
#
_cell.length_a   1.000
_cell.length_b   1.000
_cell.length_c   1.000
_cell.angle_alpha   90.00
_cell.angle_beta   90.00
_cell.angle_gamma   90.00
#
_symmetry.space_group_name_H-M   'P 1'
#
loop_
_entity.id
_entity.type
_entity.pdbx_description
1 polymer ?
#
loop_
_entity_poly.entity_id
_entity_poly.type
_entity_poly.pdbx_seq_one_letter_code
_entity_poly.pdbx_strand_id
1 'polypeptide(L)' 'MNITSAKYCPKTKFESESSYINATIDGKENIVPIDTNNREYLAILEWVSDGNIIESAD' A
#
# COMPACT_ATOMS: atom_id res chain seq x y z
N MET A 1 14.49 -0.34 2.48
CA MET A 1 13.26 0.21 1.86
C MET A 1 12.62 1.17 2.84
N ASN A 2 12.51 2.43 2.47
CA ASN A 2 12.01 3.46 3.39
C ASN A 2 10.63 3.93 2.95
N ILE A 3 9.59 3.49 3.65
CA ILE A 3 8.21 3.83 3.34
C ILE A 3 7.82 5.06 4.16
N THR A 4 7.36 6.11 3.50
CA THR A 4 6.97 7.35 4.16
C THR A 4 5.45 7.53 4.18
N SER A 5 4.74 6.93 3.23
CA SER A 5 3.28 6.98 3.22
C SER A 5 2.73 5.82 2.40
N ALA A 6 1.48 5.48 2.66
CA ALA A 6 0.79 4.45 1.89
C ALA A 6 -0.71 4.77 1.90
N LYS A 7 -1.35 4.55 0.78
CA LYS A 7 -2.78 4.81 0.62
C LYS A 7 -3.37 3.76 -0.31
N TYR A 8 -4.54 3.24 0.02
CA TYR A 8 -5.22 2.31 -0.87
C TYR A 8 -5.62 3.01 -2.17
N CYS A 9 -5.42 2.33 -3.30
CA CYS A 9 -5.88 2.86 -4.57
C CYS A 9 -7.40 2.79 -4.62
N PRO A 10 -8.06 3.76 -5.27
CA PRO A 10 -9.52 3.70 -5.41
C PRO A 10 -9.93 2.42 -6.12
N LYS A 11 -10.94 1.76 -5.59
CA LYS A 11 -11.49 0.57 -6.23
C LYS A 11 -12.27 0.97 -7.48
N THR A 12 -12.29 0.08 -8.48
CA THR A 12 -13.09 0.31 -9.67
C THR A 12 -14.54 -0.05 -9.39
N LYS A 13 -15.42 0.34 -10.30
CA LYS A 13 -16.85 0.01 -10.15
C LYS A 13 -17.13 -1.49 -10.23
N PHE A 14 -16.17 -2.26 -10.71
CA PHE A 14 -16.30 -3.71 -10.83
C PHE A 14 -15.66 -4.47 -9.68
N GLU A 15 -15.00 -3.77 -8.77
CA GLU A 15 -14.31 -4.37 -7.64
C GLU A 15 -14.99 -3.96 -6.33
N SER A 16 -15.11 -4.89 -5.40
CA SER A 16 -15.72 -4.61 -4.11
C SER A 16 -14.72 -4.00 -3.12
N GLU A 17 -13.41 -4.12 -3.40
CA GLU A 17 -12.38 -3.59 -2.53
C GLU A 17 -11.12 -3.26 -3.33
N SER A 18 -10.24 -2.47 -2.73
CA SER A 18 -8.99 -2.08 -3.37
C SER A 18 -8.08 -3.29 -3.55
N SER A 19 -7.42 -3.37 -4.71
CA SER A 19 -6.48 -4.44 -5.02
C SER A 19 -5.03 -3.97 -4.98
N TYR A 20 -4.80 -2.67 -4.82
CA TYR A 20 -3.46 -2.08 -4.86
C TYR A 20 -3.31 -0.99 -3.81
N ILE A 21 -2.06 -0.75 -3.43
CA ILE A 21 -1.71 0.31 -2.50
C ILE A 21 -0.72 1.23 -3.21
N ASN A 22 -0.97 2.55 -3.15
CA ASN A 22 -0.01 3.52 -3.64
C ASN A 22 0.89 3.89 -2.45
N ALA A 23 2.12 3.45 -2.48
CA ALA A 23 3.07 3.69 -1.40
C ALA A 23 4.23 4.55 -1.88
N THR A 24 4.66 5.48 -1.03
CA THR A 24 5.86 6.26 -1.30
C THR A 24 7.03 5.54 -0.64
N ILE A 25 7.88 4.96 -1.49
CA ILE A 25 9.03 4.16 -1.06
C ILE A 25 10.30 4.83 -1.59
N ASP A 26 11.21 5.15 -0.69
CA ASP A 26 12.46 5.83 -1.03
C ASP A 26 12.24 7.11 -1.87
N GLY A 27 11.17 7.83 -1.54
CA GLY A 27 10.85 9.09 -2.20
C GLY A 27 10.13 8.95 -3.54
N LYS A 28 9.73 7.73 -3.92
CA LYS A 28 9.03 7.48 -5.17
C LYS A 28 7.70 6.79 -4.93
N GLU A 29 6.69 7.19 -5.66
CA GLU A 29 5.39 6.53 -5.59
C GLU A 29 5.43 5.21 -6.35
N ASN A 30 4.92 4.17 -5.70
CA ASN A 30 4.87 2.83 -6.28
C ASN A 30 3.48 2.26 -6.09
N ILE A 31 2.99 1.56 -7.09
CA ILE A 31 1.72 0.83 -6.99
C ILE A 31 2.06 -0.60 -6.59
N VAL A 32 1.58 -1.00 -5.42
CA VAL A 32 1.94 -2.29 -4.81
C VAL A 32 0.70 -3.16 -4.72
N PRO A 33 0.72 -4.36 -5.32
CA PRO A 33 -0.43 -5.26 -5.22
C PRO A 33 -0.57 -5.79 -3.80
N ILE A 34 -1.81 -6.02 -3.38
CA ILE A 34 -2.10 -6.60 -2.07
C ILE A 34 -1.92 -8.11 -2.20
N ASP A 35 -0.68 -8.55 -2.06
CA ASP A 35 -0.28 -9.94 -2.28
C ASP A 35 0.83 -10.30 -1.31
N THR A 36 0.59 -11.30 -0.47
CA THR A 36 1.57 -11.73 0.54
C THR A 36 2.85 -12.29 -0.06
N ASN A 37 2.87 -12.54 -1.37
CA ASN A 37 4.09 -12.95 -2.06
C ASN A 37 4.87 -11.76 -2.60
N ASN A 38 4.35 -10.55 -2.45
CA ASN A 38 4.99 -9.34 -2.94
C ASN A 38 5.85 -8.73 -1.85
N ARG A 39 7.13 -8.51 -2.15
CA ARG A 39 8.10 -7.99 -1.19
C ARG A 39 7.72 -6.60 -0.67
N GLU A 40 7.28 -5.74 -1.55
CA GLU A 40 6.89 -4.37 -1.17
C GLU A 40 5.65 -4.38 -0.27
N TYR A 41 4.72 -5.27 -0.54
CA TYR A 41 3.54 -5.40 0.30
C TYR A 41 3.92 -5.88 1.70
N LEU A 42 4.82 -6.84 1.80
CA LEU A 42 5.30 -7.32 3.10
C LEU A 42 6.01 -6.20 3.86
N ALA A 43 6.76 -5.36 3.16
CA ALA A 43 7.42 -4.21 3.78
C ALA A 43 6.38 -3.20 4.30
N ILE A 44 5.29 -3.01 3.57
CA ILE A 44 4.21 -2.13 4.00
C ILE A 44 3.55 -2.68 5.26
N LEU A 45 3.32 -3.99 5.33
CA LEU A 45 2.74 -4.60 6.52
C LEU A 45 3.62 -4.42 7.74
N GLU A 46 4.93 -4.55 7.57
CA GLU A 46 5.89 -4.33 8.64
C GLU A 46 5.87 -2.86 9.09
N TRP A 47 5.79 -1.95 8.13
CA TRP A 47 5.70 -0.51 8.40
C TRP A 47 4.43 -0.18 9.20
N VAL A 48 3.30 -0.82 8.89
CA VAL A 48 2.05 -0.66 9.64
C VAL A 48 2.23 -1.19 11.07
N SER A 49 2.93 -2.31 11.20
CA SER A 49 3.21 -2.92 12.51
C SER A 49 4.03 -1.98 13.40
N ASP A 50 4.80 -1.08 12.80
CA ASP A 50 5.59 -0.10 13.55
C ASP A 50 4.77 1.10 14.04
N GLY A 51 3.48 1.11 13.81
CA GLY A 51 2.59 2.18 14.30
C GLY A 51 2.07 3.12 13.23
N ASN A 52 2.24 2.76 11.97
CA ASN A 52 1.76 3.56 10.84
C ASN A 52 0.43 3.02 10.33
N ILE A 53 -0.24 3.79 9.50
CA ILE A 53 -1.51 3.36 8.91
C ILE A 53 -1.50 3.52 7.40
N ILE A 54 -2.25 2.66 6.71
CA ILE A 54 -2.50 2.81 5.28
C ILE A 54 -3.77 3.64 5.17
N GLU A 55 -3.68 4.78 4.51
CA GLU A 55 -4.82 5.67 4.37
C GLU A 55 -5.89 5.06 3.48
N SER A 56 -7.14 5.36 3.77
CA SER A 56 -8.24 4.84 2.97
C SER A 56 -8.31 5.53 1.61
N ALA A 57 -8.79 4.79 0.62
CA ALA A 57 -9.04 5.35 -0.71
C ALA A 57 -10.25 6.28 -0.62
N ASP A 58 -10.15 7.42 -1.27
CA ASP A 58 -11.25 8.39 -1.28
C ASP A 58 -12.24 8.10 -2.40
#